data_f5f6372ecc9386bce740a9bc73ebc350
#
_entry.id   f5f6372ecc9386bce740a9bc73ebc350
#
_cell.length_a   1.000
_cell.length_b   1.000
_cell.length_c   1.000
_cell.angle_alpha   90.00
_cell.angle_beta   90.00
_cell.angle_gamma   90.00
#
_symmetry.space_group_name_H-M   'P 1'
#
loop_
_entity.id
_entity.type
_entity.pdbx_description
1 polymer ?
#
loop_
_entity_poly.entity_id
_entity_poly.type
_entity_poly.pdbx_seq_one_letter_code
_entity_poly.pdbx_strand_id
1 'polypeptide(L)'
;MHKKIIEELQTFSEPKFAEWLKPFLSITKNSDEIVLGVRVPILRKLAKKYKDIDFKDLEHLLQNKIHESRALAIFIMLLKTKKEPEKMCKLYLENLKWINNWDLVDYSAPYIVAPNVDKIILKDLANSDYLWANRVAMVSTLHYIRLNDFDLTIEFAKKFMNHPHHLMHKASGWMLREIGKRDVNVLLNFLEKYSNSMPSVMRSYAKEKIRLLTTI
;
A
#
# COMPACT_ATOMS: atom_id res chain seq x y z
N MET A 1 6.31 24.41 -9.51
CA MET A 1 6.75 23.33 -10.43
C MET A 1 5.67 22.27 -10.63
N HIS A 2 4.89 21.92 -9.61
CA HIS A 2 3.83 20.88 -9.68
C HIS A 2 2.84 21.04 -10.85
N LYS A 3 2.39 22.25 -11.18
CA LYS A 3 1.48 22.49 -12.32
C LYS A 3 2.04 21.95 -13.65
N LYS A 4 3.31 22.28 -13.94
CA LYS A 4 4.00 21.77 -15.14
C LYS A 4 4.14 20.25 -15.16
N ILE A 5 4.33 19.64 -13.99
CA ILE A 5 4.40 18.18 -13.86
C ILE A 5 3.04 17.54 -14.15
N ILE A 6 1.95 18.17 -13.67
CA ILE A 6 0.58 17.70 -13.93
C ILE A 6 0.24 17.85 -15.42
N GLU A 7 0.59 18.95 -16.05
CA GLU A 7 0.42 19.15 -17.50
C GLU A 7 1.15 18.06 -18.29
N GLU A 8 2.42 17.80 -17.96
CA GLU A 8 3.16 16.71 -18.62
C GLU A 8 2.53 15.33 -18.33
N LEU A 9 2.08 15.07 -17.09
CA LEU A 9 1.40 13.83 -16.75
C LEU A 9 0.14 13.61 -17.60
N GLN A 10 -0.64 14.65 -17.84
CA GLN A 10 -1.85 14.62 -18.65
C GLN A 10 -1.59 14.29 -20.12
N THR A 11 -0.40 14.61 -20.66
CA THR A 11 -0.04 14.23 -22.05
C THR A 11 0.05 12.71 -22.26
N PHE A 12 0.19 11.94 -21.18
CA PHE A 12 0.24 10.48 -21.21
C PHE A 12 -1.10 9.82 -20.87
N SER A 13 -2.20 10.59 -20.86
CA SER A 13 -3.52 10.04 -20.55
C SER A 13 -3.97 9.03 -21.60
N GLU A 14 -4.48 7.87 -21.14
CA GLU A 14 -5.10 6.82 -21.95
C GLU A 14 -6.55 6.63 -21.48
N PRO A 15 -7.56 7.36 -22.04
CA PRO A 15 -8.95 7.33 -21.55
C PRO A 15 -9.56 5.93 -21.50
N LYS A 16 -9.31 5.09 -22.51
CA LYS A 16 -9.79 3.70 -22.54
C LYS A 16 -9.20 2.87 -21.40
N PHE A 17 -7.93 3.08 -21.08
CA PHE A 17 -7.29 2.40 -19.96
C PHE A 17 -7.79 2.95 -18.62
N ALA A 18 -8.05 4.25 -18.52
CA ALA A 18 -8.65 4.86 -17.33
C ALA A 18 -10.02 4.22 -17.00
N GLU A 19 -10.89 4.06 -18.01
CA GLU A 19 -12.19 3.41 -17.85
C GLU A 19 -12.07 1.96 -17.40
N TRP A 20 -11.12 1.21 -17.97
CA TRP A 20 -10.83 -0.15 -17.57
C TRP A 20 -10.28 -0.23 -16.14
N LEU A 21 -9.46 0.73 -15.72
CA LEU A 21 -8.79 0.74 -14.40
C LEU A 21 -9.74 1.11 -13.25
N LYS A 22 -10.66 2.07 -13.48
CA LYS A 22 -11.57 2.60 -12.44
C LYS A 22 -12.26 1.54 -11.58
N PRO A 23 -12.82 0.44 -12.12
CA PRO A 23 -13.47 -0.59 -11.30
C PRO A 23 -12.53 -1.31 -10.31
N PHE A 24 -11.22 -1.31 -10.57
CA PHE A 24 -10.23 -1.93 -9.71
C PHE A 24 -9.72 -0.99 -8.61
N LEU A 25 -9.88 0.32 -8.82
CA LEU A 25 -9.56 1.33 -7.81
C LEU A 25 -10.74 1.49 -6.85
N SER A 26 -10.45 1.74 -5.59
CA SER A 26 -11.49 1.94 -4.55
C SER A 26 -12.04 3.37 -4.60
N ILE A 27 -12.47 3.80 -5.79
CA ILE A 27 -13.04 5.12 -6.03
C ILE A 27 -14.55 5.04 -5.85
N THR A 28 -15.10 5.85 -4.96
CA THR A 28 -16.55 5.90 -4.76
C THR A 28 -17.26 6.61 -5.94
N LYS A 29 -18.49 6.22 -6.21
CA LYS A 29 -19.29 6.80 -7.32
C LYS A 29 -19.45 8.33 -7.24
N ASN A 30 -19.43 8.86 -6.02
CA ASN A 30 -19.61 10.31 -5.77
C ASN A 30 -18.25 11.03 -5.54
N SER A 31 -17.15 10.37 -5.83
CA SER A 31 -15.82 10.99 -5.73
C SER A 31 -15.59 11.91 -6.92
N ASP A 32 -14.96 13.05 -6.66
CA ASP A 32 -14.43 13.96 -7.67
C ASP A 32 -13.01 13.57 -8.14
N GLU A 33 -12.59 12.35 -7.83
CA GLU A 33 -11.30 11.80 -8.19
C GLU A 33 -11.21 11.53 -9.70
N ILE A 34 -10.12 11.97 -10.29
CA ILE A 34 -9.83 11.86 -11.73
C ILE A 34 -8.83 10.75 -11.97
N VAL A 35 -9.12 9.85 -12.90
CA VAL A 35 -8.19 8.82 -13.38
C VAL A 35 -7.82 9.12 -14.83
N LEU A 36 -6.54 9.30 -15.10
CA LEU A 36 -6.02 9.60 -16.44
C LEU A 36 -5.70 8.33 -17.24
N GLY A 37 -5.44 7.21 -16.58
CA GLY A 37 -5.00 5.96 -17.21
C GLY A 37 -3.52 5.95 -17.57
N VAL A 38 -2.68 6.70 -16.86
CA VAL A 38 -1.22 6.70 -17.10
C VAL A 38 -0.59 5.43 -16.54
N ARG A 39 0.15 4.73 -17.38
CA ARG A 39 0.79 3.45 -17.05
C ARG A 39 1.92 3.61 -16.04
N VAL A 40 2.05 2.65 -15.10
CA VAL A 40 3.09 2.64 -14.05
C VAL A 40 4.53 2.83 -14.57
N PRO A 41 4.97 2.23 -15.69
CA PRO A 41 6.30 2.50 -16.23
C PRO A 41 6.55 3.98 -16.55
N ILE A 42 5.52 4.69 -17.05
CA ILE A 42 5.58 6.13 -17.35
C ILE A 42 5.70 6.91 -16.03
N LEU A 43 4.86 6.59 -15.04
CA LEU A 43 4.94 7.22 -13.71
C LEU A 43 6.34 7.06 -13.08
N ARG A 44 6.94 5.88 -13.18
CA ARG A 44 8.30 5.63 -12.69
C ARG A 44 9.37 6.43 -13.45
N LYS A 45 9.19 6.63 -14.76
CA LYS A 45 10.08 7.47 -15.58
C LYS A 45 9.97 8.93 -15.16
N LEU A 46 8.75 9.45 -15.00
CA LEU A 46 8.49 10.81 -14.52
C LEU A 46 9.01 11.01 -13.10
N ALA A 47 8.85 10.03 -12.20
CA ALA A 47 9.39 10.10 -10.85
C ALA A 47 10.91 10.27 -10.84
N LYS A 48 11.63 9.55 -11.71
CA LYS A 48 13.09 9.73 -11.85
C LYS A 48 13.46 11.12 -12.40
N LYS A 49 12.68 11.64 -13.37
CA LYS A 49 12.88 12.98 -13.93
C LYS A 49 12.70 14.08 -12.89
N TYR A 50 11.71 13.92 -12.02
CA TYR A 50 11.30 14.91 -11.03
C TYR A 50 11.69 14.57 -9.58
N LYS A 51 12.65 13.66 -9.38
CA LYS A 51 13.07 13.20 -8.05
C LYS A 51 13.56 14.30 -7.11
N ASP A 52 14.05 15.42 -7.67
CA ASP A 52 14.68 16.52 -6.93
C ASP A 52 13.73 17.71 -6.68
N ILE A 53 12.41 17.57 -6.96
CA ILE A 53 11.42 18.61 -6.65
C ILE A 53 11.41 18.92 -5.15
N ASP A 54 11.02 20.15 -4.81
CA ASP A 54 10.88 20.56 -3.41
C ASP A 54 9.68 19.89 -2.73
N PHE A 55 9.66 19.97 -1.39
CA PHE A 55 8.62 19.33 -0.57
C PHE A 55 7.23 19.90 -0.84
N LYS A 56 7.12 21.20 -1.05
CA LYS A 56 5.84 21.88 -1.29
C LYS A 56 5.22 21.41 -2.62
N ASP A 57 6.02 21.32 -3.66
CA ASP A 57 5.55 20.77 -4.95
C ASP A 57 5.20 19.29 -4.85
N LEU A 58 5.98 18.50 -4.10
CA LEU A 58 5.70 17.08 -3.85
C LEU A 58 4.37 16.90 -3.10
N GLU A 59 4.14 17.71 -2.07
CA GLU A 59 2.89 17.70 -1.33
C GLU A 59 1.70 18.09 -2.21
N HIS A 60 1.83 19.11 -3.07
CA HIS A 60 0.77 19.48 -4.03
C HIS A 60 0.46 18.35 -5.02
N LEU A 61 1.45 17.55 -5.44
CA LEU A 61 1.20 16.37 -6.26
C LEU A 61 0.42 15.30 -5.48
N LEU A 62 0.77 15.11 -4.20
CA LEU A 62 0.13 14.13 -3.33
C LEU A 62 -1.32 14.51 -2.99
N GLN A 63 -1.59 15.80 -2.82
CA GLN A 63 -2.92 16.35 -2.49
C GLN A 63 -3.79 16.62 -3.72
N ASN A 64 -3.49 16.01 -4.87
CA ASN A 64 -4.21 16.26 -6.11
C ASN A 64 -5.39 15.28 -6.29
N LYS A 65 -6.45 15.75 -6.94
CA LYS A 65 -7.62 14.92 -7.32
C LYS A 65 -7.29 13.86 -8.37
N ILE A 66 -6.23 14.07 -9.15
CA ILE A 66 -5.76 13.10 -10.14
C ILE A 66 -5.05 11.96 -9.41
N HIS A 67 -5.58 10.74 -9.58
CA HIS A 67 -5.02 9.53 -8.97
C HIS A 67 -3.54 9.32 -9.30
N GLU A 68 -3.19 9.44 -10.58
CA GLU A 68 -1.82 9.24 -11.03
C GLU A 68 -0.86 10.35 -10.59
N SER A 69 -1.34 11.53 -10.24
CA SER A 69 -0.53 12.57 -9.59
C SER A 69 -0.10 12.12 -8.19
N ARG A 70 -1.02 11.51 -7.42
CA ARG A 70 -0.71 10.93 -6.12
C ARG A 70 0.24 9.73 -6.24
N ALA A 71 0.00 8.86 -7.23
CA ALA A 71 0.89 7.73 -7.51
C ALA A 71 2.30 8.19 -7.90
N LEU A 72 2.41 9.25 -8.72
CA LEU A 72 3.68 9.88 -9.07
C LEU A 72 4.38 10.44 -7.82
N ALA A 73 3.65 11.15 -6.95
CA ALA A 73 4.19 11.65 -5.69
C ALA A 73 4.75 10.51 -4.83
N ILE A 74 4.03 9.40 -4.69
CA ILE A 74 4.49 8.21 -3.98
C ILE A 74 5.80 7.65 -4.59
N PHE A 75 5.91 7.55 -5.93
CA PHE A 75 7.15 7.08 -6.56
C PHE A 75 8.32 8.04 -6.36
N ILE A 76 8.07 9.36 -6.32
CA ILE A 76 9.10 10.37 -5.98
C ILE A 76 9.51 10.21 -4.51
N MET A 77 8.55 10.07 -3.59
CA MET A 77 8.81 9.83 -2.16
C MET A 77 9.70 8.60 -1.96
N LEU A 78 9.43 7.50 -2.64
CA LEU A 78 10.26 6.28 -2.58
C LEU A 78 11.71 6.54 -2.99
N LEU A 79 11.95 7.39 -3.98
CA LEU A 79 13.31 7.77 -4.37
C LEU A 79 13.98 8.68 -3.34
N LYS A 80 13.23 9.62 -2.75
CA LYS A 80 13.72 10.56 -1.73
C LYS A 80 13.95 9.89 -0.36
N THR A 81 13.19 8.85 -0.02
CA THR A 81 13.32 8.12 1.26
C THR A 81 14.76 7.61 1.51
N LYS A 82 15.51 7.32 0.45
CA LYS A 82 16.92 6.92 0.58
C LYS A 82 17.83 7.98 1.21
N LYS A 83 17.48 9.26 1.06
CA LYS A 83 18.28 10.41 1.55
C LYS A 83 17.60 11.11 2.73
N GLU A 84 16.28 11.12 2.77
CA GLU A 84 15.47 11.88 3.72
C GLU A 84 14.33 11.03 4.28
N PRO A 85 14.64 9.86 4.93
CA PRO A 85 13.63 8.88 5.34
C PRO A 85 12.58 9.45 6.29
N GLU A 86 13.02 10.14 7.35
CA GLU A 86 12.12 10.72 8.37
C GLU A 86 11.17 11.77 7.78
N LYS A 87 11.70 12.64 6.90
CA LYS A 87 10.87 13.67 6.25
C LYS A 87 9.81 13.05 5.32
N MET A 88 10.17 11.99 4.57
CA MET A 88 9.22 11.28 3.71
C MET A 88 8.16 10.55 4.53
N CYS A 89 8.54 9.91 5.62
CA CYS A 89 7.61 9.27 6.52
C CYS A 89 6.64 10.27 7.15
N LYS A 90 7.15 11.41 7.64
CA LYS A 90 6.33 12.49 8.18
C LYS A 90 5.33 13.01 7.14
N LEU A 91 5.81 13.38 5.94
CA LEU A 91 4.95 13.84 4.85
C LEU A 91 3.86 12.81 4.50
N TYR A 92 4.20 11.52 4.50
CA TYR A 92 3.27 10.42 4.23
C TYR A 92 2.14 10.40 5.27
N LEU A 93 2.50 10.38 6.56
CA LEU A 93 1.53 10.26 7.65
C LEU A 93 0.64 11.51 7.79
N GLU A 94 1.19 12.70 7.60
CA GLU A 94 0.45 13.96 7.61
C GLU A 94 -0.55 14.06 6.43
N ASN A 95 -0.27 13.35 5.34
CA ASN A 95 -1.10 13.34 4.12
C ASN A 95 -1.85 12.02 3.90
N LEU A 96 -2.05 11.21 4.94
CA LEU A 96 -2.64 9.88 4.85
C LEU A 96 -4.03 9.87 4.20
N LYS A 97 -4.82 10.93 4.35
CA LYS A 97 -6.14 11.09 3.70
C LYS A 97 -6.09 11.07 2.18
N TRP A 98 -4.94 11.43 1.58
CA TRP A 98 -4.73 11.42 0.13
C TRP A 98 -4.12 10.10 -0.39
N ILE A 99 -3.70 9.23 0.53
CA ILE A 99 -3.20 7.89 0.22
C ILE A 99 -4.37 6.91 0.40
N ASN A 100 -5.40 7.17 -0.35
CA ASN A 100 -6.75 6.62 -0.20
C ASN A 100 -7.07 5.51 -1.21
N ASN A 101 -6.07 4.75 -1.63
CA ASN A 101 -6.25 3.59 -2.49
C ASN A 101 -5.20 2.50 -2.20
N TRP A 102 -5.55 1.25 -2.51
CA TRP A 102 -4.70 0.09 -2.21
C TRP A 102 -3.36 0.16 -2.94
N ASP A 103 -3.33 0.59 -4.20
CA ASP A 103 -2.10 0.68 -5.00
C ASP A 103 -1.13 1.73 -4.44
N LEU A 104 -1.63 2.87 -3.96
CA LEU A 104 -0.82 3.90 -3.31
C LEU A 104 -0.17 3.36 -2.03
N VAL A 105 -0.93 2.62 -1.21
CA VAL A 105 -0.44 2.03 0.06
C VAL A 105 0.55 0.91 -0.22
N ASP A 106 0.21 -0.02 -1.11
CA ASP A 106 0.97 -1.26 -1.31
C ASP A 106 2.36 -0.99 -1.92
N TYR A 107 2.49 0.05 -2.74
CA TYR A 107 3.81 0.47 -3.26
C TYR A 107 4.68 1.18 -2.22
N SER A 108 4.14 1.71 -1.14
CA SER A 108 4.83 2.71 -0.32
C SER A 108 5.02 2.33 1.15
N ALA A 109 3.98 1.84 1.81
CA ALA A 109 3.99 1.64 3.26
C ALA A 109 5.16 0.78 3.79
N PRO A 110 5.55 -0.35 3.16
CA PRO A 110 6.67 -1.16 3.61
C PRO A 110 8.04 -0.48 3.53
N TYR A 111 8.14 0.59 2.76
CA TYR A 111 9.42 1.24 2.44
C TYR A 111 9.54 2.64 3.03
N ILE A 112 8.41 3.37 3.12
CA ILE A 112 8.39 4.75 3.61
C ILE A 112 8.00 4.79 5.09
N VAL A 113 7.01 4.00 5.50
CA VAL A 113 6.48 4.04 6.88
C VAL A 113 7.22 3.05 7.78
N ALA A 114 7.15 1.78 7.47
CA ALA A 114 7.60 0.72 8.36
C ALA A 114 9.06 0.86 8.88
N PRO A 115 10.04 1.25 8.05
CA PRO A 115 11.42 1.42 8.52
C PRO A 115 11.65 2.68 9.37
N ASN A 116 10.68 3.60 9.43
CA ASN A 116 10.86 4.96 9.96
C ASN A 116 9.89 5.29 11.11
N VAL A 117 9.18 4.29 11.64
CA VAL A 117 8.28 4.45 12.78
C VAL A 117 8.44 3.28 13.75
N ASP A 118 8.15 3.54 15.03
CA ASP A 118 8.03 2.48 16.03
C ASP A 118 6.79 1.63 15.77
N LYS A 119 6.83 0.36 16.18
CA LYS A 119 5.69 -0.57 16.09
C LYS A 119 4.42 -0.03 16.76
N ILE A 120 4.56 0.86 17.75
CA ILE A 120 3.44 1.54 18.43
C ILE A 120 2.62 2.36 17.42
N ILE A 121 3.28 3.15 16.58
CA ILE A 121 2.59 3.95 15.54
C ILE A 121 1.82 3.05 14.57
N LEU A 122 2.37 1.89 14.20
CA LEU A 122 1.65 0.93 13.37
C LEU A 122 0.43 0.33 14.10
N LYS A 123 0.51 0.12 15.41
CA LYS A 123 -0.64 -0.31 16.23
C LYS A 123 -1.72 0.77 16.30
N ASP A 124 -1.34 2.03 16.43
CA ASP A 124 -2.26 3.17 16.40
C ASP A 124 -2.98 3.25 15.04
N LEU A 125 -2.24 3.13 13.94
CA LEU A 125 -2.82 3.05 12.59
C LEU A 125 -3.76 1.86 12.43
N ALA A 126 -3.42 0.71 13.02
CA ALA A 126 -4.27 -0.49 12.99
C ALA A 126 -5.54 -0.35 13.86
N ASN A 127 -5.56 0.57 14.81
CA ASN A 127 -6.71 0.87 15.67
C ASN A 127 -7.58 2.04 15.15
N SER A 128 -7.18 2.67 14.06
CA SER A 128 -7.93 3.76 13.43
C SER A 128 -9.24 3.25 12.80
N ASP A 129 -10.26 4.10 12.76
CA ASP A 129 -11.50 3.86 12.01
C ASP A 129 -11.32 4.07 10.49
N TYR A 130 -10.15 4.55 10.06
CA TYR A 130 -9.86 4.83 8.67
C TYR A 130 -9.25 3.62 7.96
N LEU A 131 -9.97 3.09 6.97
CA LEU A 131 -9.57 1.91 6.18
C LEU A 131 -8.11 1.95 5.71
N TRP A 132 -7.67 3.09 5.19
CA TRP A 132 -6.34 3.18 4.59
C TRP A 132 -5.23 3.26 5.64
N ALA A 133 -5.52 3.80 6.84
CA ALA A 133 -4.61 3.69 7.99
C ALA A 133 -4.42 2.22 8.40
N ASN A 134 -5.52 1.46 8.50
CA ASN A 134 -5.46 0.02 8.78
C ASN A 134 -4.67 -0.72 7.71
N ARG A 135 -4.85 -0.37 6.43
CA ARG A 135 -4.11 -0.98 5.34
C ARG A 135 -2.62 -0.64 5.38
N VAL A 136 -2.28 0.63 5.68
CA VAL A 136 -0.87 1.04 5.90
C VAL A 136 -0.25 0.20 7.01
N ALA A 137 -0.92 0.04 8.15
CA ALA A 137 -0.44 -0.79 9.25
C ALA A 137 -0.17 -2.23 8.80
N MET A 138 -1.17 -2.87 8.16
CA MET A 138 -1.07 -4.26 7.73
C MET A 138 0.04 -4.47 6.69
N VAL A 139 0.07 -3.65 5.63
CA VAL A 139 1.04 -3.80 4.53
C VAL A 139 2.46 -3.40 4.98
N SER A 140 2.60 -2.49 5.92
CA SER A 140 3.88 -2.15 6.56
C SER A 140 4.57 -3.37 7.18
N THR A 141 3.80 -4.37 7.64
CA THR A 141 4.39 -5.59 8.23
C THR A 141 5.26 -6.38 7.26
N LEU A 142 5.15 -6.15 5.94
CA LEU A 142 6.05 -6.74 4.94
C LEU A 142 7.53 -6.42 5.21
N HIS A 143 7.82 -5.25 5.78
CA HIS A 143 9.17 -4.90 6.21
C HIS A 143 9.69 -5.88 7.26
N TYR A 144 8.92 -6.13 8.31
CA TYR A 144 9.27 -7.04 9.40
C TYR A 144 9.31 -8.51 8.95
N ILE A 145 8.37 -8.94 8.08
CA ILE A 145 8.40 -10.27 7.48
C ILE A 145 9.73 -10.54 6.77
N ARG A 146 10.29 -9.54 6.07
CA ARG A 146 11.59 -9.65 5.41
C ARG A 146 12.76 -9.80 6.38
N LEU A 147 12.58 -9.38 7.61
CA LEU A 147 13.54 -9.56 8.72
C LEU A 147 13.26 -10.82 9.54
N ASN A 148 12.32 -11.67 9.10
CA ASN A 148 11.82 -12.85 9.80
C ASN A 148 11.18 -12.56 11.17
N ASP A 149 10.66 -11.35 11.36
CA ASP A 149 9.85 -10.94 12.50
C ASP A 149 8.37 -10.96 12.10
N PHE A 150 7.62 -11.94 12.57
CA PHE A 150 6.25 -12.20 12.14
C PHE A 150 5.19 -11.75 13.15
N ASP A 151 5.59 -11.38 14.37
CA ASP A 151 4.68 -11.16 15.49
C ASP A 151 3.61 -10.11 15.18
N LEU A 152 4.04 -8.94 14.68
CA LEU A 152 3.12 -7.86 14.34
C LEU A 152 2.16 -8.24 13.21
N THR A 153 2.65 -9.01 12.23
CA THR A 153 1.80 -9.51 11.13
C THR A 153 0.72 -10.44 11.64
N ILE A 154 1.08 -11.35 12.55
CA ILE A 154 0.15 -12.31 13.17
C ILE A 154 -0.87 -11.57 14.04
N GLU A 155 -0.43 -10.58 14.82
CA GLU A 155 -1.30 -9.73 15.63
C GLU A 155 -2.34 -9.03 14.75
N PHE A 156 -1.91 -8.36 13.69
CA PHE A 156 -2.80 -7.62 12.78
C PHE A 156 -3.68 -8.56 11.94
N ALA A 157 -3.16 -9.71 11.51
CA ALA A 157 -3.96 -10.68 10.79
C ALA A 157 -5.14 -11.18 11.63
N LYS A 158 -4.94 -11.45 12.93
CA LYS A 158 -6.02 -11.79 13.86
C LYS A 158 -7.03 -10.66 14.02
N LYS A 159 -6.55 -9.44 14.24
CA LYS A 159 -7.41 -8.26 14.38
C LYS A 159 -8.28 -8.06 13.15
N PHE A 160 -7.72 -8.12 11.96
CA PHE A 160 -8.40 -7.80 10.72
C PHE A 160 -9.24 -8.96 10.13
N MET A 161 -9.27 -10.13 10.76
CA MET A 161 -10.27 -11.15 10.42
C MET A 161 -11.71 -10.61 10.53
N ASN A 162 -11.96 -9.77 11.53
CA ASN A 162 -13.28 -9.17 11.79
C ASN A 162 -13.48 -7.81 11.13
N HIS A 163 -12.55 -7.36 10.30
CA HIS A 163 -12.67 -6.06 9.63
C HIS A 163 -13.81 -6.10 8.59
N PRO A 164 -14.69 -5.06 8.49
CA PRO A 164 -15.83 -5.10 7.60
C PRO A 164 -15.46 -5.04 6.11
N HIS A 165 -14.28 -4.53 5.77
CA HIS A 165 -13.90 -4.26 4.39
C HIS A 165 -13.02 -5.38 3.80
N HIS A 166 -13.45 -5.95 2.66
CA HIS A 166 -12.75 -7.07 2.00
C HIS A 166 -11.31 -6.77 1.56
N LEU A 167 -10.96 -5.49 1.30
CA LEU A 167 -9.57 -5.12 0.98
C LEU A 167 -8.61 -5.37 2.14
N MET A 168 -9.10 -5.31 3.40
CA MET A 168 -8.28 -5.70 4.56
C MET A 168 -8.07 -7.21 4.62
N HIS A 169 -9.09 -7.99 4.28
CA HIS A 169 -8.95 -9.45 4.19
C HIS A 169 -7.91 -9.85 3.11
N LYS A 170 -7.92 -9.17 1.95
CA LYS A 170 -6.91 -9.37 0.91
C LYS A 170 -5.51 -9.02 1.40
N ALA A 171 -5.32 -7.87 2.05
CA ALA A 171 -4.04 -7.45 2.59
C ALA A 171 -3.51 -8.44 3.65
N SER A 172 -4.36 -8.84 4.59
CA SER A 172 -3.99 -9.78 5.64
C SER A 172 -3.63 -11.16 5.07
N GLY A 173 -4.42 -11.66 4.13
CA GLY A 173 -4.11 -12.91 3.43
C GLY A 173 -2.80 -12.83 2.64
N TRP A 174 -2.54 -11.71 1.98
CA TRP A 174 -1.27 -11.48 1.29
C TRP A 174 -0.09 -11.48 2.27
N MET A 175 -0.17 -10.77 3.39
CA MET A 175 0.92 -10.75 4.38
C MET A 175 1.17 -12.12 5.01
N LEU A 176 0.12 -12.89 5.30
CA LEU A 176 0.25 -14.29 5.73
C LEU A 176 0.95 -15.16 4.69
N ARG A 177 0.63 -14.98 3.40
CA ARG A 177 1.34 -15.66 2.31
C ARG A 177 2.81 -15.27 2.25
N GLU A 178 3.16 -14.01 2.50
CA GLU A 178 4.55 -13.56 2.57
C GLU A 178 5.30 -14.19 3.76
N ILE A 179 4.65 -14.39 4.92
CA ILE A 179 5.20 -15.22 6.01
C ILE A 179 5.50 -16.63 5.48
N GLY A 180 4.52 -17.28 4.85
CA GLY A 180 4.68 -18.65 4.36
C GLY A 180 5.84 -18.84 3.37
N LYS A 181 6.23 -17.80 2.63
CA LYS A 181 7.41 -17.81 1.77
C LYS A 181 8.73 -17.77 2.56
N ARG A 182 8.72 -17.35 3.82
CA ARG A 182 9.87 -17.28 4.73
C ARG A 182 9.90 -18.50 5.66
N ASP A 183 8.77 -18.78 6.27
CA ASP A 183 8.56 -19.89 7.17
C ASP A 183 7.16 -20.47 6.97
N VAL A 184 7.10 -21.60 6.25
CA VAL A 184 5.84 -22.28 5.94
C VAL A 184 5.18 -22.84 7.21
N ASN A 185 5.95 -23.23 8.23
CA ASN A 185 5.40 -23.79 9.47
C ASN A 185 4.63 -22.73 10.25
N VAL A 186 5.12 -21.50 10.30
CA VAL A 186 4.41 -20.38 10.94
C VAL A 186 3.06 -20.14 10.25
N LEU A 187 3.02 -20.17 8.91
CA LEU A 187 1.76 -20.05 8.17
C LEU A 187 0.83 -21.22 8.43
N LEU A 188 1.33 -22.45 8.40
CA LEU A 188 0.53 -23.66 8.64
C LEU A 188 -0.08 -23.66 10.05
N ASN A 189 0.69 -23.33 11.07
CA ASN A 189 0.21 -23.20 12.46
C ASN A 189 -0.88 -22.11 12.58
N PHE A 190 -0.72 -20.99 11.88
CA PHE A 190 -1.76 -19.97 11.85
C PHE A 190 -3.04 -20.48 11.19
N LEU A 191 -2.92 -21.17 10.06
CA LEU A 191 -4.06 -21.71 9.32
C LEU A 191 -4.78 -22.81 10.10
N GLU A 192 -4.05 -23.72 10.75
CA GLU A 192 -4.62 -24.76 11.61
C GLU A 192 -5.50 -24.14 12.68
N LYS A 193 -4.99 -23.11 13.37
CA LYS A 193 -5.68 -22.48 14.49
C LYS A 193 -6.85 -21.59 14.07
N TYR A 194 -6.75 -20.88 12.95
CA TYR A 194 -7.68 -19.80 12.62
C TYR A 194 -8.46 -19.99 11.31
N SER A 195 -8.19 -21.03 10.51
CA SER A 195 -8.77 -21.21 9.16
C SER A 195 -10.30 -21.15 9.15
N ASN A 196 -10.95 -21.70 10.19
CA ASN A 196 -12.41 -21.73 10.29
C ASN A 196 -13.02 -20.35 10.59
N SER A 197 -12.27 -19.46 11.26
CA SER A 197 -12.70 -18.11 11.59
C SER A 197 -12.29 -17.08 10.53
N MET A 198 -11.41 -17.46 9.60
CA MET A 198 -10.92 -16.55 8.56
C MET A 198 -11.99 -16.29 7.49
N PRO A 199 -12.19 -15.04 7.06
CA PRO A 199 -12.91 -14.74 5.84
C PRO A 199 -12.36 -15.53 4.65
N SER A 200 -13.24 -16.00 3.78
CA SER A 200 -12.88 -16.86 2.63
C SER A 200 -11.80 -16.22 1.74
N VAL A 201 -11.91 -14.91 1.49
CA VAL A 201 -10.93 -14.12 0.71
C VAL A 201 -9.57 -14.12 1.40
N MET A 202 -9.50 -13.86 2.71
CA MET A 202 -8.25 -13.86 3.46
C MET A 202 -7.57 -15.24 3.40
N ARG A 203 -8.35 -16.30 3.63
CA ARG A 203 -7.87 -17.68 3.57
C ARG A 203 -7.37 -18.06 2.17
N SER A 204 -8.08 -17.67 1.11
CA SER A 204 -7.68 -17.92 -0.27
C SER A 204 -6.34 -17.28 -0.58
N TYR A 205 -6.15 -16.00 -0.24
CA TYR A 205 -4.88 -15.29 -0.44
C TYR A 205 -3.72 -15.90 0.35
N ALA A 206 -3.96 -16.29 1.61
CA ALA A 206 -2.94 -16.93 2.44
C ALA A 206 -2.47 -18.28 1.86
N LYS A 207 -3.38 -19.07 1.27
CA LYS A 207 -3.11 -20.40 0.74
C LYS A 207 -2.59 -20.43 -0.71
N GLU A 208 -2.59 -19.31 -1.41
CA GLU A 208 -2.34 -19.24 -2.87
C GLU A 208 -1.07 -20.00 -3.34
N LYS A 209 -0.04 -20.06 -2.52
CA LYS A 209 1.24 -20.69 -2.87
C LYS A 209 1.66 -21.86 -1.97
N ILE A 210 0.78 -22.35 -1.08
CA ILE A 210 1.14 -23.44 -0.16
C ILE A 210 1.61 -24.68 -0.93
N ARG A 211 0.93 -25.08 -2.01
CA ARG A 211 1.33 -26.25 -2.82
C ARG A 211 2.77 -26.18 -3.35
N LEU A 212 3.26 -24.97 -3.60
CA LEU A 212 4.64 -24.76 -4.07
C LEU A 212 5.65 -24.75 -2.92
N LEU A 213 5.20 -24.50 -1.68
CA LEU A 213 6.04 -24.38 -0.49
C LEU A 213 6.19 -25.71 0.26
N THR A 214 5.24 -26.64 0.07
CA THR A 214 5.24 -27.97 0.73
C THR A 214 5.79 -29.10 -0.14
N THR A 215 6.25 -28.78 -1.36
CA THR A 215 6.81 -29.77 -2.33
C THR A 215 8.35 -29.75 -2.33
N ILE A 216 8.97 -29.05 -1.38
CA ILE A 216 10.41 -29.04 -1.14
C ILE A 216 10.68 -29.84 0.14
#